data_f24c73509ddab0541f2220998321e17c
#
_entry.id   f24c73509ddab0541f2220998321e17c
#
_cell.length_a   1.000
_cell.length_b   1.000
_cell.length_c   1.000
_cell.angle_alpha   90.00
_cell.angle_beta   90.00
_cell.angle_gamma   90.00
#
_symmetry.space_group_name_H-M   'P 1'
#
loop_
_entity.id
_entity.type
_entity.pdbx_description
1 polymer ?
#
loop_
_entity_poly.entity_id
_entity_poly.type
_entity_poly.pdbx_seq_one_letter_code
_entity_poly.pdbx_strand_id
1 'polypeptide(L)'
;MRKITADFIHPISSEPIPNGVVIIDDNGKVQDVLSSAENLDDVEKHPGIICPGFVNTHCHLELSHMKGIVNESKGLVEFIKELMSQREADPDFVQQCIIDAETEMITNGIVAVGDISNGPDTFIQKTRGNLYYHTFIELYGFLDEQANESFENGLQLITNFKSQSSNYSLVPHSAYSASRPLWEKICTWNEENSGIISFHNEETEDENKLFIDGKGNFIDLMQWFGVDTSFWKPTGKSSLNSVKDILPPKVKTLLVHNTFTSAKELLTLNSERSTLYWCLCPNANWYIERRLPNINIFIETNVNVTLGTDSLSSNWGLSILSEMQRIKEHYPETSTSMLLKWGTHNGAELLGIENKYGSLKKGKSPGINLITGLKNGEITSASKVEKLV
;
A
#
# COMPACT_ATOMS: atom_id res chain seq x y z
N MET A 1 -8.87 -23.77 -22.04
CA MET A 1 -9.52 -22.46 -21.77
C MET A 1 -10.63 -22.63 -20.75
N ARG A 2 -10.68 -21.81 -19.70
CA ARG A 2 -11.75 -21.79 -18.70
C ARG A 2 -12.72 -20.62 -19.01
N LYS A 3 -14.01 -20.85 -18.78
CA LYS A 3 -15.08 -19.84 -18.90
C LYS A 3 -15.74 -19.74 -17.55
N ILE A 4 -15.62 -18.59 -16.90
CA ILE A 4 -16.00 -18.41 -15.50
C ILE A 4 -17.06 -17.30 -15.41
N THR A 5 -18.18 -17.57 -14.76
CA THR A 5 -19.27 -16.60 -14.52
C THR A 5 -19.57 -16.50 -13.04
N ALA A 6 -20.10 -15.34 -12.62
CA ALA A 6 -20.61 -15.10 -11.29
C ALA A 6 -21.83 -14.16 -11.36
N ASP A 7 -22.44 -13.86 -10.19
CA ASP A 7 -23.56 -12.91 -10.13
C ASP A 7 -23.19 -11.57 -10.76
N PHE A 8 -21.91 -11.13 -10.56
CA PHE A 8 -21.33 -9.96 -11.20
C PHE A 8 -19.87 -10.21 -11.61
N ILE A 9 -19.52 -9.72 -12.78
CA ILE A 9 -18.12 -9.54 -13.18
C ILE A 9 -17.79 -8.06 -13.01
N HIS A 10 -16.73 -7.73 -12.26
CA HIS A 10 -16.16 -6.39 -12.14
C HIS A 10 -14.87 -6.30 -12.96
N PRO A 11 -14.93 -5.92 -14.24
CA PRO A 11 -13.73 -5.85 -15.08
C PRO A 11 -12.76 -4.74 -14.65
N ILE A 12 -13.26 -3.75 -13.94
CA ILE A 12 -12.62 -2.48 -13.55
C ILE A 12 -12.38 -1.54 -14.75
N SER A 13 -12.16 -2.08 -15.95
CA SER A 13 -12.02 -1.31 -17.18
C SER A 13 -13.36 -0.88 -17.81
N SER A 14 -14.47 -1.33 -17.25
CA SER A 14 -15.85 -1.00 -17.63
C SER A 14 -16.76 -1.18 -16.41
N GLU A 15 -18.04 -0.80 -16.57
CA GLU A 15 -19.07 -1.03 -15.55
C GLU A 15 -19.22 -2.52 -15.21
N PRO A 16 -19.68 -2.86 -13.99
CA PRO A 16 -19.99 -4.23 -13.59
C PRO A 16 -20.99 -4.91 -14.54
N ILE A 17 -20.73 -6.17 -14.86
CA ILE A 17 -21.53 -6.95 -15.80
C ILE A 17 -22.30 -8.04 -15.03
N PRO A 18 -23.61 -7.92 -14.86
CA PRO A 18 -24.41 -8.97 -14.22
C PRO A 18 -24.42 -10.24 -15.09
N ASN A 19 -24.16 -11.39 -14.46
CA ASN A 19 -24.06 -12.71 -15.10
C ASN A 19 -23.09 -12.76 -16.30
N GLY A 20 -22.09 -11.86 -16.33
CA GLY A 20 -21.05 -11.85 -17.34
C GLY A 20 -20.14 -13.06 -17.28
N VAL A 21 -19.30 -13.26 -18.31
CA VAL A 21 -18.33 -14.36 -18.37
C VAL A 21 -16.94 -13.84 -18.64
N VAL A 22 -15.97 -14.30 -17.86
CA VAL A 22 -14.55 -14.13 -18.14
C VAL A 22 -14.03 -15.40 -18.80
N ILE A 23 -13.40 -15.28 -19.95
CA ILE A 23 -12.74 -16.39 -20.66
C ILE A 23 -11.24 -16.22 -20.50
N ILE A 24 -10.57 -17.25 -19.98
CA ILE A 24 -9.12 -17.28 -19.79
C ILE A 24 -8.49 -18.49 -20.47
N ASP A 25 -7.22 -18.34 -20.85
CA ASP A 25 -6.42 -19.48 -21.27
C ASP A 25 -5.78 -20.22 -20.08
N ASP A 26 -5.03 -21.25 -20.36
CA ASP A 26 -4.41 -22.13 -19.35
C ASP A 26 -3.28 -21.43 -18.56
N ASN A 27 -2.82 -20.24 -19.00
CA ASN A 27 -1.86 -19.39 -18.33
C ASN A 27 -2.53 -18.23 -17.55
N GLY A 28 -3.86 -18.23 -17.42
CA GLY A 28 -4.62 -17.19 -16.74
C GLY A 28 -4.73 -15.87 -17.50
N LYS A 29 -4.41 -15.86 -18.81
CA LYS A 29 -4.55 -14.68 -19.65
C LYS A 29 -5.98 -14.50 -20.10
N VAL A 30 -6.55 -13.33 -19.87
CA VAL A 30 -7.91 -12.98 -20.31
C VAL A 30 -7.99 -12.96 -21.82
N GLN A 31 -8.82 -13.82 -22.39
CA GLN A 31 -9.11 -13.90 -23.81
C GLN A 31 -10.30 -13.02 -24.18
N ASP A 32 -11.33 -12.99 -23.33
CA ASP A 32 -12.50 -12.15 -23.53
C ASP A 32 -13.28 -11.94 -22.22
N VAL A 33 -14.12 -10.91 -22.19
CA VAL A 33 -15.13 -10.67 -21.14
C VAL A 33 -16.46 -10.40 -21.84
N LEU A 34 -17.43 -11.30 -21.63
CA LEU A 34 -18.72 -11.29 -22.33
C LEU A 34 -19.84 -10.84 -21.37
N SER A 35 -20.89 -10.25 -21.95
CA SER A 35 -22.05 -9.80 -21.19
C SER A 35 -23.01 -10.92 -20.80
N SER A 36 -22.88 -12.11 -21.36
CA SER A 36 -23.78 -13.25 -21.13
C SER A 36 -23.07 -14.57 -21.36
N ALA A 37 -23.51 -15.61 -20.65
CA ALA A 37 -23.11 -17.00 -20.86
C ALA A 37 -23.96 -17.71 -21.95
N GLU A 38 -24.88 -17.00 -22.60
CA GLU A 38 -25.75 -17.57 -23.61
C GLU A 38 -24.93 -18.17 -24.79
N ASN A 39 -25.28 -19.38 -25.18
CA ASN A 39 -24.58 -20.16 -26.21
C ASN A 39 -23.11 -20.54 -25.87
N LEU A 40 -22.74 -20.53 -24.60
CA LEU A 40 -21.45 -21.06 -24.15
C LEU A 40 -21.63 -22.40 -23.43
N ASP A 41 -20.86 -23.41 -23.87
CA ASP A 41 -20.74 -24.68 -23.17
C ASP A 41 -19.65 -24.61 -22.09
N ASP A 42 -19.73 -25.49 -21.08
CA ASP A 42 -18.71 -25.69 -20.03
C ASP A 42 -18.36 -24.43 -19.26
N VAL A 43 -19.39 -23.67 -18.80
CA VAL A 43 -19.21 -22.46 -18.00
C VAL A 43 -19.21 -22.81 -16.52
N GLU A 44 -18.10 -22.50 -15.83
CA GLU A 44 -17.95 -22.59 -14.37
C GLU A 44 -18.78 -21.48 -13.71
N LYS A 45 -19.76 -21.83 -12.86
CA LYS A 45 -20.66 -20.87 -12.20
C LYS A 45 -20.35 -20.75 -10.72
N HIS A 46 -20.20 -19.52 -10.27
CA HIS A 46 -19.93 -19.17 -8.88
C HIS A 46 -20.95 -18.13 -8.37
N PRO A 47 -21.34 -18.17 -7.08
CA PRO A 47 -22.05 -17.05 -6.47
C PRO A 47 -21.07 -15.93 -6.14
N GLY A 48 -21.46 -14.66 -6.30
CA GLY A 48 -20.67 -13.53 -5.85
C GLY A 48 -20.11 -12.65 -6.95
N ILE A 49 -18.94 -12.06 -6.72
CA ILE A 49 -18.25 -11.14 -7.63
C ILE A 49 -16.96 -11.77 -8.11
N ILE A 50 -16.72 -11.74 -9.43
CA ILE A 50 -15.39 -11.97 -10.00
C ILE A 50 -14.73 -10.61 -10.28
N CYS A 51 -13.49 -10.44 -9.82
CA CYS A 51 -12.66 -9.27 -10.04
C CYS A 51 -11.20 -9.64 -10.32
N PRO A 52 -10.34 -8.68 -10.76
CA PRO A 52 -8.90 -8.91 -10.87
C PRO A 52 -8.27 -9.23 -9.52
N GLY A 53 -7.08 -9.83 -9.53
CA GLY A 53 -6.23 -9.96 -8.35
C GLY A 53 -5.92 -8.60 -7.72
N PHE A 54 -5.79 -8.58 -6.40
CA PHE A 54 -5.56 -7.36 -5.62
C PHE A 54 -4.12 -6.86 -5.73
N VAL A 55 -3.95 -5.55 -5.62
CA VAL A 55 -2.65 -4.89 -5.54
C VAL A 55 -2.52 -4.22 -4.18
N ASN A 56 -1.60 -4.69 -3.36
CA ASN A 56 -1.26 -4.14 -2.06
C ASN A 56 -0.15 -3.10 -2.24
N THR A 57 -0.45 -1.81 -2.14
CA THR A 57 0.53 -0.78 -2.48
C THR A 57 1.46 -0.35 -1.36
N HIS A 58 1.21 -0.84 -0.13
CA HIS A 58 2.06 -0.59 1.02
C HIS A 58 2.03 -1.77 1.99
N CYS A 59 3.18 -2.38 2.18
CA CYS A 59 3.40 -3.50 3.08
C CYS A 59 4.81 -3.42 3.66
N HIS A 60 5.02 -3.94 4.88
CA HIS A 60 6.32 -4.19 5.47
C HIS A 60 6.47 -5.69 5.74
N LEU A 61 6.76 -6.46 4.70
CA LEU A 61 6.88 -7.91 4.78
C LEU A 61 7.99 -8.35 5.75
N GLU A 62 9.05 -7.56 5.90
CA GLU A 62 10.15 -7.80 6.83
C GLU A 62 9.71 -7.82 8.32
N LEU A 63 8.57 -7.21 8.65
CA LEU A 63 8.01 -7.17 10.01
C LEU A 63 6.98 -8.28 10.30
N SER A 64 6.90 -9.30 9.45
CA SER A 64 5.89 -10.36 9.57
C SER A 64 6.00 -11.18 10.87
N HIS A 65 7.20 -11.29 11.42
CA HIS A 65 7.45 -11.96 12.70
C HIS A 65 6.89 -11.18 13.92
N MET A 66 6.49 -9.92 13.73
CA MET A 66 5.96 -9.06 14.78
C MET A 66 4.44 -9.18 14.97
N LYS A 67 3.76 -10.11 14.27
CA LYS A 67 2.30 -10.32 14.35
C LYS A 67 1.84 -10.55 15.80
N GLY A 68 0.99 -9.63 16.30
CA GLY A 68 0.41 -9.72 17.64
C GLY A 68 1.38 -9.44 18.80
N ILE A 69 2.58 -8.93 18.52
CA ILE A 69 3.58 -8.58 19.54
C ILE A 69 3.36 -7.16 20.04
N VAL A 70 3.15 -6.19 19.15
CA VAL A 70 2.93 -4.79 19.50
C VAL A 70 1.49 -4.56 19.94
N ASN A 71 1.29 -3.83 21.03
CA ASN A 71 -0.04 -3.61 21.60
C ASN A 71 -0.87 -2.62 20.77
N GLU A 72 -2.17 -2.92 20.62
CA GLU A 72 -3.14 -2.07 19.94
C GLU A 72 -3.46 -0.78 20.74
N SER A 73 -3.84 0.29 20.01
CA SER A 73 -4.48 1.49 20.57
C SER A 73 -3.61 2.29 21.56
N LYS A 74 -2.30 2.31 21.32
CA LYS A 74 -1.32 3.05 22.13
C LYS A 74 -0.88 4.36 21.48
N GLY A 75 -1.32 4.63 20.26
CA GLY A 75 -0.81 5.73 19.44
C GLY A 75 0.54 5.41 18.78
N LEU A 76 0.86 6.14 17.72
CA LEU A 76 2.00 5.83 16.85
C LEU A 76 3.35 5.87 17.59
N VAL A 77 3.57 6.84 18.47
CA VAL A 77 4.85 6.99 19.17
C VAL A 77 5.14 5.79 20.07
N GLU A 78 4.17 5.35 20.86
CA GLU A 78 4.34 4.18 21.73
C GLU A 78 4.42 2.88 20.89
N PHE A 79 3.66 2.80 19.80
CA PHE A 79 3.77 1.71 18.82
C PHE A 79 5.21 1.59 18.29
N ILE A 80 5.83 2.70 17.84
CA ILE A 80 7.21 2.70 17.33
C ILE A 80 8.20 2.26 18.40
N LYS A 81 8.08 2.78 19.63
CA LYS A 81 8.97 2.39 20.75
C LYS A 81 8.88 0.90 21.06
N GLU A 82 7.66 0.37 21.11
CA GLU A 82 7.42 -1.05 21.38
C GLU A 82 7.94 -1.93 20.24
N LEU A 83 7.67 -1.57 18.98
CA LEU A 83 8.19 -2.22 17.79
C LEU A 83 9.73 -2.28 17.80
N MET A 84 10.38 -1.14 17.99
CA MET A 84 11.85 -1.04 17.97
C MET A 84 12.50 -1.79 19.13
N SER A 85 11.82 -1.91 20.27
CA SER A 85 12.32 -2.66 21.42
C SER A 85 12.21 -4.17 21.31
N GLN A 86 11.35 -4.68 20.40
CA GLN A 86 11.01 -6.10 20.32
C GLN A 86 11.25 -6.72 18.92
N ARG A 87 11.73 -5.91 17.95
CA ARG A 87 11.87 -6.38 16.55
C ARG A 87 12.99 -7.39 16.29
N GLU A 88 13.94 -7.51 17.21
CA GLU A 88 15.04 -8.48 17.06
C GLU A 88 14.52 -9.90 17.28
N ALA A 89 14.78 -10.80 16.33
CA ALA A 89 14.38 -12.19 16.40
C ALA A 89 15.39 -13.09 15.69
N ASP A 90 15.26 -14.40 15.90
CA ASP A 90 16.07 -15.37 15.20
C ASP A 90 15.88 -15.26 13.67
N PRO A 91 16.96 -15.20 12.86
CA PRO A 91 16.85 -15.00 11.42
C PRO A 91 16.04 -16.08 10.69
N ASP A 92 16.14 -17.34 11.11
CA ASP A 92 15.39 -18.44 10.49
C ASP A 92 13.89 -18.30 10.79
N PHE A 93 13.55 -17.86 12.01
CA PHE A 93 12.17 -17.53 12.37
C PHE A 93 11.62 -16.35 11.54
N VAL A 94 12.39 -15.27 11.37
CA VAL A 94 12.03 -14.14 10.52
C VAL A 94 11.76 -14.60 9.09
N GLN A 95 12.65 -15.42 8.51
CA GLN A 95 12.48 -15.95 7.16
C GLN A 95 11.22 -16.81 7.03
N GLN A 96 10.91 -17.65 8.00
CA GLN A 96 9.70 -18.47 7.99
C GLN A 96 8.44 -17.58 8.03
N CYS A 97 8.42 -16.55 8.89
CA CYS A 97 7.32 -15.60 8.97
C CYS A 97 7.11 -14.83 7.66
N ILE A 98 8.18 -14.48 6.94
CA ILE A 98 8.12 -13.84 5.61
C ILE A 98 7.46 -14.79 4.60
N ILE A 99 7.83 -16.07 4.59
CA ILE A 99 7.24 -17.09 3.69
C ILE A 99 5.74 -17.28 3.99
N ASP A 100 5.38 -17.37 5.26
CA ASP A 100 4.00 -17.56 5.71
C ASP A 100 3.14 -16.33 5.36
N ALA A 101 3.67 -15.12 5.55
CA ALA A 101 3.02 -13.87 5.21
C ALA A 101 2.80 -13.70 3.69
N GLU A 102 3.78 -14.07 2.85
CA GLU A 102 3.56 -14.10 1.39
C GLU A 102 2.48 -15.11 1.01
N THR A 103 2.47 -16.29 1.65
CA THR A 103 1.44 -17.31 1.44
C THR A 103 0.04 -16.79 1.84
N GLU A 104 -0.04 -16.05 2.95
CA GLU A 104 -1.27 -15.38 3.38
C GLU A 104 -1.75 -14.36 2.33
N MET A 105 -0.85 -13.52 1.79
CA MET A 105 -1.17 -12.56 0.73
C MET A 105 -1.70 -13.26 -0.53
N ILE A 106 -1.04 -14.32 -0.98
CA ILE A 106 -1.45 -15.10 -2.17
C ILE A 106 -2.84 -15.70 -1.96
N THR A 107 -3.09 -16.29 -0.80
CA THR A 107 -4.38 -16.90 -0.42
C THR A 107 -5.49 -15.84 -0.39
N ASN A 108 -5.17 -14.62 0.06
CA ASN A 108 -6.05 -13.47 0.07
C ASN A 108 -6.18 -12.77 -1.30
N GLY A 109 -5.72 -13.40 -2.38
CA GLY A 109 -5.93 -12.94 -3.75
C GLY A 109 -5.07 -11.75 -4.17
N ILE A 110 -3.99 -11.45 -3.45
CA ILE A 110 -3.01 -10.43 -3.84
C ILE A 110 -2.11 -10.99 -4.93
N VAL A 111 -1.79 -10.18 -5.93
CA VAL A 111 -0.93 -10.52 -7.08
C VAL A 111 0.28 -9.60 -7.23
N ALA A 112 0.23 -8.42 -6.61
CA ALA A 112 1.30 -7.43 -6.66
C ALA A 112 1.40 -6.67 -5.34
N VAL A 113 2.62 -6.30 -4.95
CA VAL A 113 2.93 -5.64 -3.68
C VAL A 113 3.93 -4.51 -3.88
N GLY A 114 3.64 -3.34 -3.33
CA GLY A 114 4.62 -2.30 -3.02
C GLY A 114 5.11 -2.54 -1.60
N ASP A 115 6.32 -3.04 -1.45
CA ASP A 115 6.83 -3.52 -0.17
C ASP A 115 8.04 -2.73 0.30
N ILE A 116 7.94 -2.24 1.53
CA ILE A 116 9.01 -1.52 2.22
C ILE A 116 10.11 -2.50 2.63
N SER A 117 11.35 -2.07 2.51
CA SER A 117 12.51 -2.82 3.00
C SER A 117 13.55 -1.88 3.59
N ASN A 118 13.83 -2.04 4.88
CA ASN A 118 14.95 -1.37 5.56
C ASN A 118 16.24 -2.21 5.49
N GLY A 119 16.11 -3.50 5.15
CA GLY A 119 17.19 -4.47 5.05
C GLY A 119 16.96 -5.51 3.93
N PRO A 120 17.84 -6.51 3.83
CA PRO A 120 17.80 -7.51 2.78
C PRO A 120 16.88 -8.71 3.07
N ASP A 121 16.21 -8.77 4.22
CA ASP A 121 15.55 -9.98 4.73
C ASP A 121 14.48 -10.55 3.79
N THR A 122 13.79 -9.68 3.04
CA THR A 122 12.73 -10.08 2.11
C THR A 122 13.23 -10.42 0.70
N PHE A 123 14.51 -10.11 0.37
CA PHE A 123 15.00 -10.17 -1.01
C PHE A 123 14.95 -11.59 -1.58
N ILE A 124 15.38 -12.60 -0.80
CA ILE A 124 15.35 -14.00 -1.25
C ILE A 124 13.93 -14.45 -1.57
N GLN A 125 12.94 -14.09 -0.72
CA GLN A 125 11.56 -14.47 -0.94
C GLN A 125 10.98 -13.79 -2.20
N LYS A 126 11.26 -12.51 -2.40
CA LYS A 126 10.81 -11.76 -3.57
C LYS A 126 11.33 -12.34 -4.90
N THR A 127 12.54 -12.92 -4.90
CA THR A 127 13.13 -13.53 -6.10
C THR A 127 12.45 -14.83 -6.55
N ARG A 128 11.66 -15.46 -5.69
CA ARG A 128 10.88 -16.66 -6.06
C ARG A 128 9.80 -16.35 -7.11
N GLY A 129 9.40 -15.07 -7.24
CA GLY A 129 8.49 -14.63 -8.28
C GLY A 129 7.04 -15.09 -8.11
N ASN A 130 6.64 -15.46 -6.89
CA ASN A 130 5.27 -15.87 -6.59
C ASN A 130 4.28 -14.70 -6.72
N LEU A 131 4.73 -13.48 -6.35
CA LEU A 131 4.04 -12.21 -6.52
C LEU A 131 4.92 -11.25 -7.31
N TYR A 132 4.31 -10.23 -7.92
CA TYR A 132 5.05 -9.07 -8.37
C TYR A 132 5.40 -8.20 -7.17
N TYR A 133 6.64 -7.76 -7.05
CA TYR A 133 7.09 -6.81 -6.05
C TYR A 133 7.69 -5.57 -6.68
N HIS A 134 7.29 -4.40 -6.18
CA HIS A 134 8.08 -3.18 -6.25
C HIS A 134 8.66 -2.93 -4.86
N THR A 135 9.98 -2.95 -4.74
CA THR A 135 10.65 -2.82 -3.44
C THR A 135 11.00 -1.37 -3.17
N PHE A 136 10.40 -0.79 -2.14
CA PHE A 136 10.72 0.52 -1.62
C PHE A 136 11.83 0.39 -0.58
N ILE A 137 13.07 0.71 -0.95
CA ILE A 137 14.22 0.77 -0.03
C ILE A 137 14.07 2.04 0.79
N GLU A 138 13.69 1.86 2.04
CA GLU A 138 13.30 2.95 2.91
C GLU A 138 14.50 3.50 3.70
N LEU A 139 14.64 4.81 3.67
CA LEU A 139 15.73 5.54 4.29
C LEU A 139 15.21 6.50 5.36
N TYR A 140 15.99 6.64 6.42
CA TYR A 140 15.77 7.59 7.49
C TYR A 140 17.08 8.21 7.96
N GLY A 141 17.01 9.38 8.55
CA GLY A 141 18.13 10.15 9.10
C GLY A 141 17.63 11.53 9.50
N PHE A 142 17.51 11.76 10.81
CA PHE A 142 16.95 12.98 11.39
C PHE A 142 17.83 14.22 11.12
N LEU A 143 19.14 14.01 11.10
CA LEU A 143 20.13 15.09 11.02
C LEU A 143 20.69 15.21 9.60
N ASP A 144 20.98 16.45 9.19
CA ASP A 144 21.51 16.75 7.84
C ASP A 144 22.83 16.02 7.55
N GLU A 145 23.69 15.88 8.55
CA GLU A 145 24.97 15.17 8.45
C GLU A 145 24.80 13.66 8.19
N GLN A 146 23.68 13.06 8.56
CA GLN A 146 23.36 11.65 8.31
C GLN A 146 22.95 11.38 6.86
N ALA A 147 22.58 12.41 6.11
CA ALA A 147 21.97 12.26 4.78
C ALA A 147 22.84 11.50 3.79
N ASN A 148 24.15 11.74 3.78
CA ASN A 148 25.07 11.06 2.87
C ASN A 148 25.19 9.57 3.23
N GLU A 149 25.43 9.25 4.49
CA GLU A 149 25.59 7.87 4.96
C GLU A 149 24.31 7.06 4.72
N SER A 150 23.15 7.60 5.08
CA SER A 150 21.86 6.94 4.86
C SER A 150 21.60 6.67 3.37
N PHE A 151 21.90 7.65 2.51
CA PHE A 151 21.73 7.50 1.07
C PHE A 151 22.68 6.45 0.48
N GLU A 152 23.96 6.44 0.85
CA GLU A 152 24.92 5.42 0.40
C GLU A 152 24.54 4.01 0.88
N ASN A 153 24.03 3.86 2.10
CA ASN A 153 23.51 2.59 2.61
C ASN A 153 22.34 2.09 1.74
N GLY A 154 21.44 2.98 1.33
CA GLY A 154 20.36 2.65 0.39
C GLY A 154 20.87 2.19 -0.98
N LEU A 155 21.87 2.86 -1.53
CA LEU A 155 22.51 2.44 -2.79
C LEU A 155 23.22 1.09 -2.67
N GLN A 156 23.80 0.79 -1.51
CA GLN A 156 24.40 -0.52 -1.23
C GLN A 156 23.34 -1.63 -1.22
N LEU A 157 22.17 -1.39 -0.59
CA LEU A 157 21.05 -2.35 -0.61
C LEU A 157 20.53 -2.57 -2.03
N ILE A 158 20.39 -1.51 -2.84
CA ILE A 158 20.06 -1.64 -4.27
C ILE A 158 21.08 -2.52 -4.98
N THR A 159 22.37 -2.30 -4.76
CA THR A 159 23.43 -3.07 -5.41
C THR A 159 23.32 -4.56 -5.08
N ASN A 160 23.02 -4.88 -3.84
CA ASN A 160 22.81 -6.26 -3.39
C ASN A 160 21.53 -6.88 -4.00
N PHE A 161 20.50 -6.09 -4.25
CA PHE A 161 19.22 -6.55 -4.81
C PHE A 161 19.16 -6.52 -6.34
N LYS A 162 19.89 -5.62 -6.99
CA LYS A 162 19.84 -5.35 -8.45
C LYS A 162 20.10 -6.58 -9.32
N SER A 163 20.91 -7.53 -8.86
CA SER A 163 21.13 -8.80 -9.56
C SER A 163 19.89 -9.70 -9.57
N GLN A 164 18.87 -9.40 -8.78
CA GLN A 164 17.71 -10.23 -8.50
C GLN A 164 16.39 -9.60 -8.99
N SER A 165 16.30 -8.26 -9.05
CA SER A 165 15.11 -7.52 -9.50
C SER A 165 15.49 -6.14 -10.03
N SER A 166 14.65 -5.61 -10.94
CA SER A 166 14.76 -4.23 -11.45
C SER A 166 13.69 -3.28 -10.89
N ASN A 167 12.78 -3.79 -10.04
CA ASN A 167 11.63 -3.03 -9.57
C ASN A 167 11.87 -2.54 -8.14
N TYR A 168 12.59 -1.44 -8.00
CA TYR A 168 12.91 -0.84 -6.70
C TYR A 168 12.97 0.69 -6.81
N SER A 169 12.81 1.35 -5.67
CA SER A 169 12.97 2.78 -5.50
C SER A 169 13.61 3.08 -4.15
N LEU A 170 14.37 4.18 -4.04
CA LEU A 170 14.75 4.75 -2.76
C LEU A 170 13.61 5.63 -2.25
N VAL A 171 13.22 5.49 -0.99
CA VAL A 171 12.12 6.25 -0.43
C VAL A 171 12.46 6.78 0.97
N PRO A 172 11.98 7.97 1.35
CA PRO A 172 12.08 8.41 2.73
C PRO A 172 11.00 7.73 3.57
N HIS A 173 11.28 7.41 4.81
CA HIS A 173 10.27 6.84 5.71
C HIS A 173 9.10 7.80 5.92
N SER A 174 9.37 9.04 6.33
CA SER A 174 8.35 10.06 6.61
C SER A 174 8.95 11.46 6.58
N ALA A 175 8.11 12.47 6.63
CA ALA A 175 8.55 13.87 6.70
C ALA A 175 9.36 14.17 7.97
N TYR A 176 9.03 13.52 9.10
CA TYR A 176 9.69 13.78 10.39
C TYR A 176 10.97 12.96 10.63
N SER A 177 11.21 11.91 9.87
CA SER A 177 12.32 10.98 10.10
C SER A 177 13.43 11.06 9.06
N ALA A 178 13.27 11.87 8.02
CA ALA A 178 14.28 12.09 7.00
C ALA A 178 14.58 13.59 6.86
N SER A 179 15.86 13.96 7.00
CA SER A 179 16.30 15.34 6.86
C SER A 179 16.13 15.87 5.44
N ARG A 180 16.04 17.20 5.26
CA ARG A 180 15.84 17.82 3.96
C ARG A 180 16.91 17.41 2.92
N PRO A 181 18.22 17.38 3.24
CA PRO A 181 19.23 16.91 2.29
C PRO A 181 19.04 15.44 1.88
N LEU A 182 18.55 14.56 2.79
CA LEU A 182 18.22 13.17 2.44
C LEU A 182 17.06 13.11 1.47
N TRP A 183 15.98 13.86 1.71
CA TRP A 183 14.85 13.98 0.80
C TRP A 183 15.28 14.42 -0.60
N GLU A 184 16.10 15.49 -0.71
CA GLU A 184 16.57 16.01 -1.98
C GLU A 184 17.38 14.97 -2.78
N LYS A 185 18.25 14.20 -2.12
CA LYS A 185 18.98 13.07 -2.74
C LYS A 185 18.04 11.97 -3.24
N ILE A 186 17.09 11.53 -2.41
CA ILE A 186 16.11 10.51 -2.76
C ILE A 186 15.25 10.97 -3.96
N CYS A 187 14.75 12.20 -3.93
CA CYS A 187 13.93 12.75 -5.00
C CYS A 187 14.71 12.85 -6.32
N THR A 188 15.93 13.35 -6.29
CA THR A 188 16.82 13.43 -7.47
C THR A 188 17.07 12.04 -8.05
N TRP A 189 17.41 11.07 -7.19
CA TRP A 189 17.67 9.71 -7.64
C TRP A 189 16.44 9.07 -8.32
N ASN A 190 15.24 9.23 -7.75
CA ASN A 190 14.01 8.69 -8.35
C ASN A 190 13.65 9.37 -9.68
N GLU A 191 13.93 10.67 -9.81
CA GLU A 191 13.72 11.39 -11.08
C GLU A 191 14.64 10.86 -12.18
N GLU A 192 15.92 10.57 -11.85
CA GLU A 192 16.92 10.05 -12.78
C GLU A 192 16.70 8.55 -13.14
N ASN A 193 16.12 7.78 -12.21
CA ASN A 193 15.98 6.32 -12.34
C ASN A 193 14.53 5.86 -12.61
N SER A 194 13.61 6.79 -12.89
CA SER A 194 12.18 6.48 -13.11
C SER A 194 11.56 5.72 -11.92
N GLY A 195 11.97 6.05 -10.70
CA GLY A 195 11.49 5.44 -9.47
C GLY A 195 10.10 5.95 -9.06
N ILE A 196 9.63 5.45 -7.94
CA ILE A 196 8.38 5.86 -7.27
C ILE A 196 8.75 6.33 -5.87
N ILE A 197 8.27 7.50 -5.46
CA ILE A 197 8.40 7.95 -4.07
C ILE A 197 7.25 7.40 -3.25
N SER A 198 7.53 6.87 -2.07
CA SER A 198 6.54 6.45 -1.08
C SER A 198 6.96 6.95 0.28
N PHE A 199 6.03 7.44 1.10
CA PHE A 199 6.32 7.82 2.49
C PHE A 199 5.08 7.83 3.36
N HIS A 200 5.25 7.58 4.67
CA HIS A 200 4.22 7.71 5.67
C HIS A 200 3.88 9.18 5.85
N ASN A 201 2.61 9.52 5.68
CA ASN A 201 2.14 10.90 5.60
C ASN A 201 0.94 11.14 6.53
N GLU A 202 1.10 12.09 7.42
CA GLU A 202 0.02 12.57 8.30
C GLU A 202 -0.76 11.43 8.96
N GLU A 203 0.00 10.46 9.47
CA GLU A 203 -0.55 9.24 10.07
C GLU A 203 -1.18 9.54 11.44
N THR A 204 -0.56 10.43 12.22
CA THR A 204 -1.04 10.85 13.55
C THR A 204 -1.12 12.37 13.65
N GLU A 205 -1.97 12.87 14.57
CA GLU A 205 -2.10 14.30 14.84
C GLU A 205 -0.78 14.92 15.37
N ASP A 206 0.00 14.14 16.10
CA ASP A 206 1.27 14.59 16.68
C ASP A 206 2.31 14.88 15.59
N GLU A 207 2.24 14.26 14.44
CA GLU A 207 3.07 14.60 13.28
C GLU A 207 2.82 16.07 12.87
N ASN A 208 1.56 16.44 12.67
CA ASN A 208 1.23 17.82 12.30
C ASN A 208 1.58 18.82 13.43
N LYS A 209 1.40 18.46 14.70
CA LYS A 209 1.82 19.31 15.85
C LYS A 209 3.32 19.56 15.84
N LEU A 210 4.13 18.53 15.56
CA LEU A 210 5.58 18.67 15.43
C LEU A 210 5.97 19.74 14.40
N PHE A 211 5.34 19.70 13.21
CA PHE A 211 5.65 20.63 12.13
C PHE A 211 5.06 22.03 12.31
N ILE A 212 3.88 22.15 12.92
CA ILE A 212 3.21 23.45 13.10
C ILE A 212 3.89 24.26 14.20
N ASP A 213 4.13 23.68 15.37
CA ASP A 213 4.57 24.44 16.55
C ASP A 213 5.68 23.74 17.38
N GLY A 214 6.24 22.64 16.89
CA GLY A 214 7.32 21.92 17.57
C GLY A 214 6.87 21.16 18.82
N LYS A 215 5.59 20.79 18.91
CA LYS A 215 5.02 20.08 20.04
C LYS A 215 4.60 18.65 19.65
N GLY A 216 4.12 17.91 20.65
CA GLY A 216 3.67 16.54 20.49
C GLY A 216 4.74 15.51 20.84
N ASN A 217 4.32 14.25 20.84
CA ASN A 217 5.11 13.14 21.38
C ASN A 217 6.30 12.75 20.48
N PHE A 218 6.42 13.31 19.27
CA PHE A 218 7.58 13.03 18.39
C PHE A 218 8.89 13.62 18.90
N ILE A 219 8.86 14.71 19.66
CA ILE A 219 10.06 15.22 20.36
C ILE A 219 10.57 14.18 21.35
N ASP A 220 9.67 13.58 22.14
CA ASP A 220 10.01 12.50 23.07
C ASP A 220 10.52 11.25 22.34
N LEU A 221 9.97 10.94 21.17
CA LEU A 221 10.44 9.83 20.34
C LEU A 221 11.86 10.07 19.81
N MET A 222 12.16 11.26 19.32
CA MET A 222 13.51 11.62 18.87
C MET A 222 14.52 11.52 20.02
N GLN A 223 14.15 12.02 21.20
CA GLN A 223 14.99 11.90 22.41
C GLN A 223 15.17 10.44 22.84
N TRP A 224 14.14 9.61 22.70
CA TRP A 224 14.23 8.17 22.96
C TRP A 224 15.23 7.48 22.03
N PHE A 225 15.35 7.92 20.78
CA PHE A 225 16.39 7.50 19.85
C PHE A 225 17.77 8.13 20.12
N GLY A 226 17.91 8.94 21.17
CA GLY A 226 19.15 9.64 21.52
C GLY A 226 19.48 10.85 20.64
N VAL A 227 18.50 11.36 19.91
CA VAL A 227 18.67 12.52 19.02
C VAL A 227 18.50 13.81 19.84
N ASP A 228 19.47 14.71 19.75
CA ASP A 228 19.32 16.09 20.27
C ASP A 228 18.29 16.84 19.43
N THR A 229 17.17 17.22 20.03
CA THR A 229 16.05 17.87 19.34
C THR A 229 16.23 19.38 19.19
N SER A 230 17.33 19.96 19.64
CA SER A 230 17.61 21.41 19.53
C SER A 230 17.73 21.91 18.07
N PHE A 231 17.99 21.00 17.11
CA PHE A 231 18.00 21.32 15.69
C PHE A 231 16.61 21.57 15.12
N TRP A 232 15.56 20.97 15.72
CA TRP A 232 14.22 21.00 15.15
C TRP A 232 13.63 22.40 15.17
N LYS A 233 13.18 22.85 14.02
CA LYS A 233 12.49 24.13 13.85
C LYS A 233 11.15 23.91 13.18
N PRO A 234 10.03 24.19 13.87
CA PRO A 234 8.72 24.07 13.27
C PRO A 234 8.56 24.99 12.05
N THR A 235 7.86 24.51 11.04
CA THR A 235 7.64 25.24 9.79
C THR A 235 6.41 26.13 9.81
N GLY A 236 5.54 25.97 10.81
CA GLY A 236 4.22 26.60 10.89
C GLY A 236 3.19 26.04 9.91
N LYS A 237 3.49 24.90 9.27
CA LYS A 237 2.64 24.22 8.28
C LYS A 237 2.40 22.76 8.72
N SER A 238 1.45 22.06 8.09
CA SER A 238 1.33 20.61 8.26
C SER A 238 2.58 19.88 7.77
N SER A 239 2.72 18.62 8.17
CA SER A 239 3.80 17.74 7.75
C SER A 239 3.93 17.71 6.22
N LEU A 240 2.85 17.39 5.52
CA LEU A 240 2.80 17.33 4.06
C LEU A 240 3.18 18.67 3.39
N ASN A 241 2.63 19.79 3.87
CA ASN A 241 2.93 21.11 3.34
C ASN A 241 4.39 21.56 3.60
N SER A 242 5.08 20.90 4.51
CA SER A 242 6.48 21.18 4.84
C SER A 242 7.48 20.49 3.90
N VAL A 243 7.05 19.42 3.20
CA VAL A 243 7.91 18.66 2.28
C VAL A 243 7.45 18.69 0.82
N LYS A 244 6.24 19.14 0.53
CA LYS A 244 5.65 19.08 -0.82
C LYS A 244 6.47 19.77 -1.91
N ASP A 245 7.24 20.80 -1.56
CA ASP A 245 8.09 21.55 -2.49
C ASP A 245 9.32 20.76 -2.95
N ILE A 246 9.71 19.72 -2.22
CA ILE A 246 10.84 18.84 -2.58
C ILE A 246 10.37 17.75 -3.58
N LEU A 247 9.11 17.38 -3.54
CA LEU A 247 8.58 16.29 -4.38
C LEU A 247 8.68 16.64 -5.87
N PRO A 248 9.32 15.82 -6.71
CA PRO A 248 9.43 16.11 -8.13
C PRO A 248 8.07 15.92 -8.83
N PRO A 249 7.65 16.87 -9.69
CA PRO A 249 6.29 16.89 -10.23
C PRO A 249 5.96 15.74 -11.21
N LYS A 250 6.99 15.10 -11.78
CA LYS A 250 6.83 14.02 -12.77
C LYS A 250 6.99 12.62 -12.20
N VAL A 251 7.47 12.51 -10.96
CA VAL A 251 7.66 11.21 -10.29
C VAL A 251 6.34 10.81 -9.60
N LYS A 252 5.90 9.59 -9.82
CA LYS A 252 4.75 9.06 -9.09
C LYS A 252 5.07 9.03 -7.59
N THR A 253 4.16 9.54 -6.79
CA THR A 253 4.34 9.65 -5.35
C THR A 253 3.16 9.04 -4.62
N LEU A 254 3.44 8.10 -3.72
CA LEU A 254 2.50 7.42 -2.85
C LEU A 254 2.57 8.02 -1.45
N LEU A 255 1.49 8.67 -1.03
CA LEU A 255 1.31 9.17 0.33
C LEU A 255 0.55 8.11 1.12
N VAL A 256 1.13 7.62 2.21
CA VAL A 256 0.59 6.48 2.97
C VAL A 256 -0.11 6.96 4.25
N HIS A 257 -1.17 6.28 4.67
CA HIS A 257 -2.07 6.54 5.80
C HIS A 257 -3.02 7.71 5.60
N ASN A 258 -2.53 8.94 5.54
CA ASN A 258 -3.32 10.16 5.29
C ASN A 258 -4.47 10.38 6.29
N THR A 259 -4.31 9.92 7.53
CA THR A 259 -5.33 9.93 8.58
C THR A 259 -5.76 11.34 8.94
N PHE A 260 -4.83 12.29 8.89
CA PHE A 260 -5.03 13.69 9.26
C PHE A 260 -4.93 14.66 8.09
N THR A 261 -4.84 14.15 6.86
CA THR A 261 -4.82 14.99 5.64
C THR A 261 -6.15 15.70 5.45
N SER A 262 -6.09 16.99 5.21
CA SER A 262 -7.28 17.82 5.01
C SER A 262 -7.77 17.83 3.56
N ALA A 263 -9.08 18.08 3.35
CA ALA A 263 -9.64 18.26 2.01
C ALA A 263 -8.94 19.37 1.22
N LYS A 264 -8.49 20.43 1.89
CA LYS A 264 -7.76 21.54 1.25
C LYS A 264 -6.41 21.08 0.70
N GLU A 265 -5.68 20.24 1.43
CA GLU A 265 -4.40 19.67 0.99
C GLU A 265 -4.61 18.75 -0.20
N LEU A 266 -5.58 17.83 -0.11
CA LEU A 266 -5.97 16.96 -1.23
C LEU A 266 -6.24 17.77 -2.51
N LEU A 267 -7.14 18.74 -2.45
CA LEU A 267 -7.53 19.56 -3.59
C LEU A 267 -6.35 20.36 -4.15
N THR A 268 -5.58 21.01 -3.28
CA THR A 268 -4.44 21.85 -3.71
C THR A 268 -3.41 20.98 -4.42
N LEU A 269 -2.96 19.89 -3.80
CA LEU A 269 -1.89 19.05 -4.35
C LEU A 269 -2.30 18.32 -5.62
N ASN A 270 -3.53 17.80 -5.68
CA ASN A 270 -4.01 17.14 -6.91
C ASN A 270 -4.23 18.11 -8.07
N SER A 271 -4.55 19.40 -7.81
CA SER A 271 -4.62 20.42 -8.86
C SER A 271 -3.24 20.77 -9.44
N GLU A 272 -2.20 20.60 -8.64
CA GLU A 272 -0.82 20.89 -9.02
C GLU A 272 -0.11 19.67 -9.64
N ARG A 273 -0.54 18.43 -9.30
CA ARG A 273 0.19 17.19 -9.59
C ARG A 273 -0.74 16.02 -9.87
N SER A 274 -0.73 15.52 -11.09
CA SER A 274 -1.47 14.32 -11.49
C SER A 274 -0.77 13.00 -11.11
N THR A 275 0.44 13.06 -10.55
CA THR A 275 1.28 11.90 -10.21
C THR A 275 1.09 11.40 -8.77
N LEU A 276 0.16 11.99 -8.02
CA LEU A 276 -0.09 11.64 -6.63
C LEU A 276 -1.07 10.48 -6.50
N TYR A 277 -0.73 9.55 -5.60
CA TYR A 277 -1.56 8.44 -5.16
C TYR A 277 -1.65 8.46 -3.64
N TRP A 278 -2.84 8.17 -3.11
CA TRP A 278 -3.15 8.23 -1.69
C TRP A 278 -3.45 6.81 -1.19
N CYS A 279 -2.47 6.19 -0.54
CA CYS A 279 -2.63 4.87 0.04
C CYS A 279 -3.34 4.96 1.39
N LEU A 280 -4.43 4.24 1.53
CA LEU A 280 -5.14 4.08 2.79
C LEU A 280 -4.81 2.71 3.36
N CYS A 281 -4.50 2.66 4.67
CA CYS A 281 -4.25 1.44 5.44
C CYS A 281 -5.25 1.37 6.62
N PRO A 282 -6.55 1.18 6.34
CA PRO A 282 -7.61 1.33 7.34
C PRO A 282 -7.43 0.47 8.59
N ASN A 283 -7.01 -0.78 8.43
CA ASN A 283 -6.80 -1.66 9.57
C ASN A 283 -5.60 -1.22 10.42
N ALA A 284 -4.48 -0.82 9.80
CA ALA A 284 -3.31 -0.33 10.53
C ALA A 284 -3.64 0.95 11.31
N ASN A 285 -4.31 1.91 10.67
CA ASN A 285 -4.76 3.12 11.35
C ASN A 285 -5.69 2.81 12.52
N TRP A 286 -6.60 1.85 12.35
CA TRP A 286 -7.48 1.42 13.43
C TRP A 286 -6.74 0.66 14.53
N TYR A 287 -5.75 -0.13 14.17
CA TYR A 287 -4.90 -0.85 15.13
C TYR A 287 -4.12 0.11 16.03
N ILE A 288 -3.46 1.11 15.43
CA ILE A 288 -2.56 2.04 16.12
C ILE A 288 -3.33 3.14 16.85
N GLU A 289 -4.22 3.86 16.14
CA GLU A 289 -4.82 5.11 16.59
C GLU A 289 -6.33 5.02 16.89
N ARG A 290 -6.99 3.88 16.60
CA ARG A 290 -8.46 3.77 16.60
C ARG A 290 -9.15 4.87 15.80
N ARG A 291 -8.50 5.29 14.73
CA ARG A 291 -8.99 6.34 13.86
C ARG A 291 -8.78 5.96 12.40
N LEU A 292 -9.71 6.33 11.55
CA LEU A 292 -9.60 6.19 10.10
C LEU A 292 -9.41 7.57 9.46
N PRO A 293 -8.76 7.64 8.29
CA PRO A 293 -8.84 8.82 7.45
C PRO A 293 -10.30 9.11 7.08
N ASN A 294 -10.60 10.38 6.81
CA ASN A 294 -11.95 10.77 6.36
C ASN A 294 -12.15 10.33 4.90
N ILE A 295 -12.72 9.15 4.70
CA ILE A 295 -12.90 8.53 3.38
C ILE A 295 -13.72 9.44 2.44
N ASN A 296 -14.68 10.20 2.97
CA ASN A 296 -15.55 11.05 2.14
C ASN A 296 -14.76 12.12 1.38
N ILE A 297 -13.71 12.71 1.97
CA ILE A 297 -12.91 13.71 1.25
C ILE A 297 -12.17 13.12 0.05
N PHE A 298 -11.74 11.85 0.11
CA PHE A 298 -11.09 11.18 -1.01
C PHE A 298 -12.08 10.85 -2.12
N ILE A 299 -13.32 10.49 -1.77
CA ILE A 299 -14.43 10.26 -2.71
C ILE A 299 -14.81 11.57 -3.41
N GLU A 300 -15.08 12.62 -2.63
CA GLU A 300 -15.54 13.92 -3.14
C GLU A 300 -14.48 14.62 -4.02
N THR A 301 -13.21 14.45 -3.70
CA THR A 301 -12.10 15.03 -4.47
C THR A 301 -11.70 14.18 -5.68
N ASN A 302 -12.21 12.96 -5.80
CA ASN A 302 -11.94 12.01 -6.90
C ASN A 302 -10.43 11.84 -7.20
N VAL A 303 -9.64 11.71 -6.15
CA VAL A 303 -8.18 11.51 -6.25
C VAL A 303 -7.82 10.04 -6.47
N ASN A 304 -6.57 9.75 -6.86
CA ASN A 304 -6.11 8.38 -7.06
C ASN A 304 -5.85 7.70 -5.71
N VAL A 305 -6.86 7.01 -5.18
CA VAL A 305 -6.73 6.23 -3.94
C VAL A 305 -6.25 4.83 -4.24
N THR A 306 -5.36 4.30 -3.39
CA THR A 306 -4.96 2.90 -3.36
C THR A 306 -5.15 2.31 -1.96
N LEU A 307 -5.03 0.99 -1.82
CA LEU A 307 -5.10 0.30 -0.53
C LEU A 307 -3.77 -0.38 -0.21
N GLY A 308 -3.38 -0.31 1.04
CA GLY A 308 -2.24 -1.01 1.62
C GLY A 308 -2.61 -1.73 2.91
N THR A 309 -1.90 -2.78 3.26
CA THR A 309 -2.12 -3.51 4.52
C THR A 309 -1.25 -3.01 5.65
N ASP A 310 -0.19 -2.26 5.33
CA ASP A 310 0.90 -2.03 6.26
C ASP A 310 1.52 -3.36 6.75
N SER A 311 2.12 -3.39 7.92
CA SER A 311 2.80 -4.55 8.49
C SER A 311 1.87 -5.46 9.31
N LEU A 312 2.30 -6.71 9.56
CA LEU A 312 1.66 -7.56 10.55
C LEU A 312 1.91 -7.12 12.00
N SER A 313 2.81 -6.15 12.25
CA SER A 313 2.96 -5.54 13.57
C SER A 313 1.83 -4.57 13.88
N SER A 314 1.17 -4.01 12.85
CA SER A 314 0.08 -3.03 12.94
C SER A 314 -1.25 -3.55 12.36
N ASN A 315 -1.35 -4.84 12.03
CA ASN A 315 -2.53 -5.40 11.38
C ASN A 315 -2.78 -6.85 11.84
N TRP A 316 -4.02 -7.31 11.73
CA TRP A 316 -4.41 -8.69 12.05
C TRP A 316 -4.14 -9.67 10.90
N GLY A 317 -3.94 -9.17 9.67
CA GLY A 317 -3.68 -9.99 8.49
C GLY A 317 -3.37 -9.16 7.24
N LEU A 318 -2.80 -9.80 6.24
CA LEU A 318 -2.43 -9.19 4.96
C LEU A 318 -3.53 -9.43 3.92
N SER A 319 -4.61 -8.65 3.97
CA SER A 319 -5.80 -8.82 3.11
C SER A 319 -6.40 -7.50 2.67
N ILE A 320 -6.32 -7.21 1.38
CA ILE A 320 -6.95 -6.02 0.77
C ILE A 320 -8.48 -6.06 0.91
N LEU A 321 -9.10 -7.24 0.89
CA LEU A 321 -10.53 -7.36 1.18
C LEU A 321 -10.84 -6.91 2.61
N SER A 322 -10.00 -7.25 3.58
CA SER A 322 -10.17 -6.81 4.97
C SER A 322 -10.07 -5.29 5.11
N GLU A 323 -9.19 -4.63 4.35
CA GLU A 323 -9.11 -3.17 4.31
C GLU A 323 -10.42 -2.56 3.76
N MET A 324 -10.97 -3.14 2.68
CA MET A 324 -12.27 -2.74 2.13
C MET A 324 -13.41 -2.93 3.15
N GLN A 325 -13.39 -4.03 3.89
CA GLN A 325 -14.37 -4.32 4.94
C GLN A 325 -14.31 -3.29 6.06
N ARG A 326 -13.12 -2.88 6.49
CA ARG A 326 -12.93 -1.83 7.49
C ARG A 326 -13.51 -0.49 7.01
N ILE A 327 -13.31 -0.13 5.73
CA ILE A 327 -13.93 1.06 5.14
C ILE A 327 -15.46 0.92 5.17
N LYS A 328 -16.02 -0.20 4.71
CA LYS A 328 -17.47 -0.42 4.67
C LYS A 328 -18.12 -0.40 6.06
N GLU A 329 -17.40 -0.82 7.09
CA GLU A 329 -17.89 -0.79 8.48
C GLU A 329 -18.16 0.65 8.96
N HIS A 330 -17.33 1.61 8.55
CA HIS A 330 -17.39 3.00 9.02
C HIS A 330 -18.00 3.96 7.96
N TYR A 331 -17.93 3.60 6.68
CA TYR A 331 -18.40 4.35 5.52
C TYR A 331 -19.21 3.42 4.61
N PRO A 332 -20.40 2.95 5.04
CA PRO A 332 -21.18 1.93 4.34
C PRO A 332 -21.65 2.35 2.94
N GLU A 333 -21.73 3.65 2.66
CA GLU A 333 -22.10 4.22 1.36
C GLU A 333 -20.99 4.07 0.29
N THR A 334 -19.75 3.75 0.67
CA THR A 334 -18.66 3.55 -0.29
C THR A 334 -18.96 2.33 -1.16
N SER A 335 -19.11 2.51 -2.48
CA SER A 335 -19.49 1.41 -3.37
C SER A 335 -18.41 0.34 -3.50
N THR A 336 -18.82 -0.92 -3.63
CA THR A 336 -17.90 -2.04 -3.89
C THR A 336 -17.07 -1.81 -5.15
N SER A 337 -17.65 -1.25 -6.22
CA SER A 337 -16.92 -0.94 -7.46
C SER A 337 -15.75 0.03 -7.23
N MET A 338 -15.96 1.04 -6.40
CA MET A 338 -14.92 2.00 -6.04
C MET A 338 -13.81 1.34 -5.23
N LEU A 339 -14.15 0.57 -4.21
CA LEU A 339 -13.18 -0.16 -3.37
C LEU A 339 -12.37 -1.15 -4.20
N LEU A 340 -13.01 -1.89 -5.11
CA LEU A 340 -12.32 -2.79 -6.03
C LEU A 340 -11.35 -2.04 -6.95
N LYS A 341 -11.72 -0.86 -7.46
CA LYS A 341 -10.81 -0.02 -8.25
C LYS A 341 -9.60 0.42 -7.43
N TRP A 342 -9.79 0.82 -6.17
CA TRP A 342 -8.72 1.20 -5.25
C TRP A 342 -7.77 0.05 -4.94
N GLY A 343 -8.32 -1.14 -4.69
CA GLY A 343 -7.53 -2.34 -4.36
C GLY A 343 -6.97 -3.10 -5.57
N THR A 344 -7.14 -2.60 -6.80
CA THR A 344 -6.68 -3.29 -8.02
C THR A 344 -6.03 -2.31 -9.00
N HIS A 345 -6.82 -1.58 -9.80
CA HIS A 345 -6.37 -0.78 -10.95
C HIS A 345 -5.45 0.37 -10.53
N ASN A 346 -5.85 1.14 -9.53
CA ASN A 346 -5.08 2.31 -9.11
C ASN A 346 -3.69 1.91 -8.59
N GLY A 347 -3.60 0.80 -7.85
CA GLY A 347 -2.32 0.25 -7.42
C GLY A 347 -1.47 -0.25 -8.61
N ALA A 348 -2.11 -0.89 -9.59
CA ALA A 348 -1.41 -1.34 -10.80
C ALA A 348 -0.86 -0.15 -11.60
N GLU A 349 -1.64 0.93 -11.74
CA GLU A 349 -1.19 2.18 -12.37
C GLU A 349 -0.03 2.81 -11.61
N LEU A 350 -0.13 2.92 -10.27
CA LEU A 350 0.97 3.44 -9.45
C LEU A 350 2.26 2.69 -9.74
N LEU A 351 2.23 1.35 -9.67
CA LEU A 351 3.40 0.50 -9.83
C LEU A 351 3.86 0.34 -11.30
N GLY A 352 3.16 0.93 -12.28
CA GLY A 352 3.49 0.85 -13.70
C GLY A 352 3.29 -0.55 -14.31
N ILE A 353 2.37 -1.34 -13.76
CA ILE A 353 2.09 -2.72 -14.17
C ILE A 353 0.66 -2.91 -14.71
N GLU A 354 -0.03 -1.82 -15.01
CA GLU A 354 -1.41 -1.84 -15.49
C GLU A 354 -1.57 -2.54 -16.83
N ASN A 355 -0.49 -2.75 -17.58
CA ASN A 355 -0.50 -3.54 -18.81
C ASN A 355 -0.75 -5.05 -18.57
N LYS A 356 -0.48 -5.54 -17.35
CA LYS A 356 -0.68 -6.94 -16.95
C LYS A 356 -1.74 -7.11 -15.87
N TYR A 357 -1.80 -6.22 -14.88
CA TYR A 357 -2.61 -6.33 -13.66
C TYR A 357 -3.73 -5.28 -13.60
N GLY A 358 -4.54 -5.34 -12.55
CA GLY A 358 -5.50 -4.31 -12.16
C GLY A 358 -6.84 -4.28 -12.92
N SER A 359 -7.01 -5.06 -14.01
CA SER A 359 -8.30 -5.14 -14.72
C SER A 359 -8.44 -6.42 -15.54
N LEU A 360 -9.69 -6.91 -15.70
CA LEU A 360 -10.01 -8.06 -16.55
C LEU A 360 -10.15 -7.63 -18.02
N LYS A 361 -9.09 -7.04 -18.58
CA LYS A 361 -9.07 -6.62 -19.98
C LYS A 361 -8.38 -7.68 -20.83
N LYS A 362 -8.91 -7.94 -22.03
CA LYS A 362 -8.32 -8.86 -23.01
C LYS A 362 -6.82 -8.64 -23.17
N GLY A 363 -6.07 -9.73 -23.10
CA GLY A 363 -4.61 -9.74 -23.24
C GLY A 363 -3.84 -9.63 -21.94
N LYS A 364 -4.47 -9.26 -20.81
CA LYS A 364 -3.84 -9.18 -19.48
C LYS A 364 -3.88 -10.52 -18.75
N SER A 365 -3.00 -10.69 -17.74
CA SER A 365 -2.99 -11.82 -16.80
C SER A 365 -3.04 -11.28 -15.39
N PRO A 366 -4.21 -10.72 -14.96
CA PRO A 366 -4.30 -9.97 -13.72
C PRO A 366 -4.48 -10.85 -12.48
N GLY A 367 -4.58 -12.19 -12.62
CA GLY A 367 -5.18 -13.03 -11.60
C GLY A 367 -6.70 -12.88 -11.56
N ILE A 368 -7.40 -13.81 -10.95
CA ILE A 368 -8.86 -13.77 -10.82
C ILE A 368 -9.26 -14.12 -9.40
N ASN A 369 -9.94 -13.22 -8.76
CA ASN A 369 -10.51 -13.38 -7.43
C ASN A 369 -12.03 -13.55 -7.52
N LEU A 370 -12.56 -14.45 -6.70
CA LEU A 370 -13.98 -14.58 -6.40
C LEU A 370 -14.25 -14.02 -5.00
N ILE A 371 -15.16 -13.07 -4.88
CA ILE A 371 -15.63 -12.55 -3.60
C ILE A 371 -17.04 -13.07 -3.35
N THR A 372 -17.22 -13.77 -2.23
CA THR A 372 -18.51 -14.32 -1.77
C THR A 372 -18.97 -13.64 -0.48
N GLY A 373 -20.15 -14.02 0.06
CA GLY A 373 -20.66 -13.44 1.32
C GLY A 373 -21.12 -11.99 1.20
N LEU A 374 -21.60 -11.63 0.01
CA LEU A 374 -22.11 -10.29 -0.30
C LEU A 374 -23.55 -10.10 0.22
N LYS A 375 -23.94 -8.84 0.39
CA LYS A 375 -25.33 -8.46 0.63
C LYS A 375 -25.76 -7.44 -0.41
N ASN A 376 -26.74 -7.76 -1.24
CA ASN A 376 -27.20 -6.92 -2.35
C ASN A 376 -26.07 -6.51 -3.32
N GLY A 377 -25.11 -7.40 -3.57
CA GLY A 377 -23.94 -7.11 -4.42
C GLY A 377 -22.82 -6.29 -3.76
N GLU A 378 -22.98 -5.93 -2.48
CA GLU A 378 -22.02 -5.12 -1.74
C GLU A 378 -21.16 -5.98 -0.78
N ILE A 379 -19.87 -5.62 -0.64
CA ILE A 379 -18.95 -6.20 0.34
C ILE A 379 -19.48 -5.95 1.76
N THR A 380 -19.36 -6.97 2.62
CA THR A 380 -19.75 -6.94 4.03
C THR A 380 -18.64 -7.53 4.90
N SER A 381 -18.80 -7.48 6.21
CA SER A 381 -17.90 -8.16 7.16
C SER A 381 -17.88 -9.70 6.99
N ALA A 382 -18.90 -10.29 6.36
CA ALA A 382 -18.96 -11.73 6.06
C ALA A 382 -18.32 -12.10 4.72
N SER A 383 -17.91 -11.13 3.91
CA SER A 383 -17.32 -11.40 2.60
C SER A 383 -15.97 -12.10 2.73
N LYS A 384 -15.73 -13.01 1.79
CA LYS A 384 -14.50 -13.80 1.70
C LYS A 384 -13.97 -13.73 0.28
N VAL A 385 -12.67 -13.83 0.12
CA VAL A 385 -12.02 -13.94 -1.18
C VAL A 385 -11.48 -15.34 -1.37
N GLU A 386 -11.60 -15.83 -2.61
CA GLU A 386 -10.97 -17.05 -3.09
C GLU A 386 -10.22 -16.71 -4.37
N LYS A 387 -8.96 -17.09 -4.44
CA LYS A 387 -8.15 -16.95 -5.66
C LYS A 387 -8.47 -18.10 -6.60
N LEU A 388 -9.06 -17.79 -7.76
CA LEU A 388 -9.39 -18.79 -8.78
C LEU A 388 -8.24 -19.04 -9.77
N VAL A 389 -7.36 -17.99 -9.96
CA VAL A 389 -6.22 -18.05 -10.89
C VAL A 389 -5.07 -17.20 -10.38
#